data_83057a9d761c325ad8bfdbcdc2025c3d
#
_entry.id   83057a9d761c325ad8bfdbcdc2025c3d
#
_cell.length_a   1.000
_cell.length_b   1.000
_cell.length_c   1.000
_cell.angle_alpha   90.00
_cell.angle_beta   90.00
_cell.angle_gamma   90.00
#
_symmetry.space_group_name_H-M   'P 1'
#
loop_
_entity.id
_entity.type
_entity.pdbx_description
1 polymer ?
#
loop_
_entity_poly.entity_id
_entity_poly.type
_entity_poly.pdbx_seq_one_letter_code
_entity_poly.pdbx_strand_id
1 'polypeptide(L)'
;MPTIVVVGLGPGNDELVTSGTRAIINKTQHRYLRTSQHPSAHLVPNAISFDDVYNSADSFDEVYQHIADALLQAAREHGTVVYAVPGSPLVLERTVWFLRQQNEVALDIHPAVSFLDDVWRALNIDPVETSVKLIDGHEFARAAAGYTGPMLVAHTHANWVLSNIKLSIDDPDPDTEVILLHHVGLDDEKIVRTTWAQMDKEIEADHLTSVFIPALSTPVAEEMVKFHELARTLRQQCPWDMEQTHHSLIRYLLEETYEVVDALERLNLDDPSTDIDLIEELGDLLYQIEFHAAIAEEQGRFTMADVAKSVHDKLVARHPHVFGDVSVSSSDEVESNWEAIKRAEKPERTGIFDGVVAASPSLLLATKVQQRAARHGFDWPDVAGPLDKIAEEAREVAGAIHSGDPEATKAEVGDLLFAVVNIARHLDVDAESALRHAVSKFRHRVEAVESLASDQGKKMKEMTLSELDQLWTLVKQRSTH
;
A
#
# COMPACT_ATOMS: atom_id res chain seq x y z
N MET A 1 11.53 -43.27 25.51
CA MET A 1 11.77 -42.20 24.52
C MET A 1 12.41 -41.04 25.28
N PRO A 2 13.47 -40.46 24.80
CA PRO A 2 14.00 -39.22 25.39
C PRO A 2 12.91 -38.18 25.50
N THR A 3 12.90 -37.39 26.59
CA THR A 3 11.82 -36.44 26.86
C THR A 3 12.37 -35.11 27.35
N ILE A 4 11.91 -34.04 26.76
CA ILE A 4 12.12 -32.68 27.24
C ILE A 4 10.82 -32.22 27.90
N VAL A 5 10.92 -31.94 29.22
CA VAL A 5 9.81 -31.38 30.00
C VAL A 5 10.02 -29.88 30.09
N VAL A 6 9.13 -29.09 29.50
CA VAL A 6 9.21 -27.62 29.53
C VAL A 6 8.27 -27.09 30.61
N VAL A 7 8.82 -26.27 31.51
CA VAL A 7 8.06 -25.65 32.61
C VAL A 7 8.27 -24.15 32.63
N GLY A 8 7.25 -23.39 33.00
CA GLY A 8 7.36 -21.93 33.16
C GLY A 8 7.58 -21.57 34.65
N LEU A 9 8.41 -20.57 34.86
CA LEU A 9 8.71 -19.99 36.18
C LEU A 9 7.76 -18.85 36.57
N GLY A 10 6.74 -18.58 35.74
CA GLY A 10 5.91 -17.38 35.91
C GLY A 10 6.62 -16.09 35.50
N PRO A 11 5.94 -14.94 35.54
CA PRO A 11 6.47 -13.68 35.06
C PRO A 11 7.43 -12.96 36.05
N GLY A 12 7.49 -13.38 37.28
CA GLY A 12 8.25 -12.64 38.30
C GLY A 12 8.64 -13.46 39.49
N ASN A 13 8.01 -13.23 40.64
CA ASN A 13 8.36 -13.80 41.92
C ASN A 13 7.93 -15.25 42.10
N ASP A 14 8.42 -15.87 43.20
CA ASP A 14 8.19 -17.28 43.53
C ASP A 14 6.74 -17.69 43.74
N GLU A 15 5.86 -16.75 44.09
CA GLU A 15 4.43 -17.03 44.36
C GLU A 15 3.69 -17.41 43.06
N LEU A 16 4.19 -16.95 41.92
CA LEU A 16 3.63 -17.23 40.60
C LEU A 16 4.17 -18.53 39.99
N VAL A 17 5.14 -19.17 40.65
CA VAL A 17 5.63 -20.51 40.23
C VAL A 17 4.68 -21.58 40.73
N THR A 18 4.02 -22.28 39.82
CA THR A 18 3.02 -23.30 40.19
C THR A 18 3.59 -24.42 41.00
N SER A 19 2.78 -25.04 41.87
CA SER A 19 3.19 -26.26 42.62
C SER A 19 3.57 -27.41 41.70
N GLY A 20 2.93 -27.51 40.52
CA GLY A 20 3.25 -28.49 39.48
C GLY A 20 4.67 -28.29 38.92
N THR A 21 5.01 -27.03 38.55
CA THR A 21 6.36 -26.67 38.10
C THR A 21 7.42 -27.05 39.17
N ARG A 22 7.22 -26.68 40.44
CA ARG A 22 8.12 -27.02 41.52
C ARG A 22 8.30 -28.53 41.69
N ALA A 23 7.24 -29.32 41.62
CA ALA A 23 7.27 -30.77 41.70
C ALA A 23 8.09 -31.41 40.56
N ILE A 24 7.92 -30.92 39.33
CA ILE A 24 8.64 -31.38 38.14
C ILE A 24 10.14 -31.06 38.27
N ILE A 25 10.49 -29.84 38.64
CA ILE A 25 11.90 -29.41 38.85
C ILE A 25 12.56 -30.29 39.89
N ASN A 26 11.88 -30.52 41.03
CA ASN A 26 12.46 -31.34 42.14
C ASN A 26 12.63 -32.81 41.74
N LYS A 27 11.77 -33.34 40.87
CA LYS A 27 11.80 -34.74 40.42
C LYS A 27 12.87 -35.00 39.35
N THR A 28 13.22 -33.99 38.54
CA THR A 28 14.11 -34.15 37.39
C THR A 28 15.55 -33.81 37.79
N GLN A 29 16.51 -34.69 37.46
CA GLN A 29 17.92 -34.54 37.81
C GLN A 29 18.65 -33.54 36.89
N HIS A 30 18.40 -33.62 35.58
CA HIS A 30 19.06 -32.80 34.55
C HIS A 30 18.21 -31.57 34.26
N ARG A 31 18.67 -30.41 34.65
CA ARG A 31 17.93 -29.15 34.64
C ARG A 31 18.64 -28.12 33.78
N TYR A 32 17.84 -27.47 32.94
CA TYR A 32 18.27 -26.39 32.06
C TYR A 32 17.42 -25.16 32.31
N LEU A 33 18.01 -24.00 32.22
CA LEU A 33 17.38 -22.72 32.50
C LEU A 33 17.65 -21.78 31.34
N ARG A 34 16.61 -21.16 30.81
CA ARG A 34 16.75 -20.20 29.70
C ARG A 34 17.70 -19.06 30.11
N THR A 35 17.48 -18.49 31.28
CA THR A 35 18.32 -17.44 31.85
C THR A 35 18.37 -17.52 33.38
N SER A 36 19.52 -17.28 33.95
CA SER A 36 19.71 -17.16 35.40
C SER A 36 19.27 -15.81 35.95
N GLN A 37 18.97 -14.85 35.11
CA GLN A 37 18.54 -13.50 35.49
C GLN A 37 17.09 -13.42 35.97
N HIS A 38 16.31 -14.47 35.79
CA HIS A 38 14.92 -14.52 36.27
C HIS A 38 14.85 -14.54 37.79
N PRO A 39 13.96 -13.73 38.44
CA PRO A 39 13.85 -13.68 39.91
C PRO A 39 13.71 -15.06 40.58
N SER A 40 12.91 -15.95 39.98
CA SER A 40 12.68 -17.32 40.50
C SER A 40 13.67 -18.36 39.96
N ALA A 41 14.78 -17.97 39.34
CA ALA A 41 15.80 -18.91 38.83
C ALA A 41 16.41 -19.80 39.93
N HIS A 42 16.51 -19.30 41.15
CA HIS A 42 17.03 -20.03 42.32
C HIS A 42 16.18 -21.27 42.68
N LEU A 43 14.94 -21.35 42.20
CA LEU A 43 14.08 -22.54 42.35
C LEU A 43 14.49 -23.72 41.44
N VAL A 44 15.43 -23.51 40.53
CA VAL A 44 15.98 -24.54 39.64
C VAL A 44 17.45 -24.79 40.00
N PRO A 45 17.73 -25.43 41.16
CA PRO A 45 19.07 -25.58 41.63
C PRO A 45 19.92 -26.48 40.72
N ASN A 46 21.19 -26.13 40.55
CA ASN A 46 22.16 -26.85 39.71
C ASN A 46 21.71 -26.94 38.21
N ALA A 47 20.96 -25.98 37.72
CA ALA A 47 20.62 -25.89 36.32
C ALA A 47 21.79 -25.36 35.48
N ILE A 48 21.89 -25.84 34.26
CA ILE A 48 22.75 -25.25 33.23
C ILE A 48 21.97 -24.10 32.61
N SER A 49 22.50 -22.87 32.69
CA SER A 49 21.94 -21.70 32.09
C SER A 49 22.41 -21.53 30.64
N PHE A 50 21.58 -20.94 29.80
CA PHE A 50 21.92 -20.58 28.42
C PHE A 50 22.30 -19.10 28.24
N ASP A 51 22.60 -18.38 29.33
CA ASP A 51 22.98 -16.95 29.25
C ASP A 51 24.15 -16.68 28.32
N ASP A 52 25.14 -17.58 28.27
CA ASP A 52 26.34 -17.44 27.44
C ASP A 52 26.00 -17.52 25.93
N VAL A 53 24.93 -18.21 25.53
CA VAL A 53 24.50 -18.33 24.16
C VAL A 53 23.99 -16.99 23.63
N TYR A 54 23.34 -16.19 24.47
CA TYR A 54 22.86 -14.85 24.12
C TYR A 54 24.02 -13.87 23.83
N ASN A 55 25.19 -14.09 24.44
CA ASN A 55 26.35 -13.22 24.24
C ASN A 55 27.18 -13.58 23.00
N SER A 56 26.95 -14.75 22.41
CA SER A 56 27.81 -15.31 21.34
C SER A 56 27.14 -15.41 19.95
N ALA A 57 25.84 -15.24 19.85
CA ALA A 57 25.10 -15.39 18.61
C ALA A 57 24.84 -14.04 17.93
N ASP A 58 24.82 -14.05 16.60
CA ASP A 58 24.61 -12.86 15.78
C ASP A 58 23.11 -12.49 15.65
N SER A 59 22.19 -13.45 15.94
CA SER A 59 20.74 -13.21 15.88
C SER A 59 19.99 -14.00 16.96
N PHE A 60 18.80 -13.53 17.33
CA PHE A 60 17.95 -14.23 18.30
C PHE A 60 17.47 -15.60 17.81
N ASP A 61 17.21 -15.77 16.52
CA ASP A 61 16.79 -17.07 15.98
C ASP A 61 17.91 -18.11 16.09
N GLU A 62 19.17 -17.70 15.92
CA GLU A 62 20.33 -18.57 16.18
C GLU A 62 20.45 -18.96 17.65
N VAL A 63 20.21 -18.03 18.59
CA VAL A 63 20.17 -18.33 20.03
C VAL A 63 19.16 -19.44 20.31
N TYR A 64 17.93 -19.26 19.86
CA TYR A 64 16.85 -20.21 20.15
C TYR A 64 17.06 -21.56 19.49
N GLN A 65 17.63 -21.58 18.28
CA GLN A 65 18.01 -22.82 17.61
C GLN A 65 19.12 -23.57 18.36
N HIS A 66 20.18 -22.86 18.79
CA HIS A 66 21.27 -23.45 19.59
C HIS A 66 20.73 -24.04 20.91
N ILE A 67 19.85 -23.33 21.61
CA ILE A 67 19.23 -23.82 22.85
C ILE A 67 18.43 -25.10 22.55
N ALA A 68 17.63 -25.12 21.48
CA ALA A 68 16.84 -26.27 21.09
C ALA A 68 17.73 -27.49 20.76
N ASP A 69 18.81 -27.29 20.02
CA ASP A 69 19.77 -28.37 19.67
C ASP A 69 20.48 -28.91 20.89
N ALA A 70 20.91 -28.05 21.80
CA ALA A 70 21.53 -28.47 23.09
C ALA A 70 20.57 -29.29 23.99
N LEU A 71 19.28 -28.88 24.03
CA LEU A 71 18.24 -29.60 24.77
C LEU A 71 17.94 -30.98 24.16
N LEU A 72 17.91 -31.05 22.83
CA LEU A 72 17.75 -32.32 22.11
C LEU A 72 18.89 -33.28 22.37
N GLN A 73 20.13 -32.78 22.33
CA GLN A 73 21.31 -33.58 22.64
C GLN A 73 21.26 -34.05 24.11
N ALA A 74 20.99 -33.17 25.05
CA ALA A 74 20.89 -33.50 26.47
C ALA A 74 19.82 -34.56 26.76
N ALA A 75 18.66 -34.48 26.07
CA ALA A 75 17.60 -35.47 26.21
C ALA A 75 18.02 -36.85 25.67
N ARG A 76 18.76 -36.90 24.56
CA ARG A 76 19.34 -38.15 24.03
C ARG A 76 20.35 -38.78 25.00
N GLU A 77 21.16 -37.98 25.67
CA GLU A 77 22.20 -38.46 26.59
C GLU A 77 21.65 -38.88 27.94
N HIS A 78 20.68 -38.15 28.47
CA HIS A 78 20.21 -38.30 29.85
C HIS A 78 18.80 -38.86 29.98
N GLY A 79 18.08 -39.05 28.88
CA GLY A 79 16.72 -39.59 28.85
C GLY A 79 15.66 -38.51 29.09
N THR A 80 15.58 -37.99 30.33
CA THR A 80 14.61 -36.94 30.66
C THR A 80 15.32 -35.71 31.20
N VAL A 81 15.06 -34.58 30.61
CA VAL A 81 15.56 -33.26 31.00
C VAL A 81 14.42 -32.29 31.25
N VAL A 82 14.60 -31.33 32.16
CA VAL A 82 13.67 -30.22 32.34
C VAL A 82 14.31 -28.94 31.82
N TYR A 83 13.50 -28.18 31.04
CA TYR A 83 13.83 -26.84 30.56
C TYR A 83 12.89 -25.84 31.21
N ALA A 84 13.42 -24.97 32.05
CA ALA A 84 12.67 -23.94 32.74
C ALA A 84 12.83 -22.60 32.03
N VAL A 85 11.69 -21.94 31.73
CA VAL A 85 11.64 -20.68 30.99
C VAL A 85 10.97 -19.60 31.82
N PRO A 86 11.28 -18.32 31.60
CA PRO A 86 10.51 -17.19 32.13
C PRO A 86 9.06 -17.23 31.65
N GLY A 87 8.12 -16.80 32.48
CA GLY A 87 6.71 -16.72 32.11
C GLY A 87 6.09 -18.10 31.82
N SER A 88 5.32 -18.15 30.77
CA SER A 88 4.65 -19.36 30.27
C SER A 88 5.35 -19.90 29.02
N PRO A 89 5.66 -21.21 28.96
CA PRO A 89 6.26 -21.82 27.76
C PRO A 89 5.35 -21.83 26.53
N LEU A 90 4.11 -21.37 26.69
CA LEU A 90 3.12 -21.30 25.61
C LEU A 90 3.00 -19.90 24.97
N VAL A 91 3.68 -18.90 25.56
CA VAL A 91 3.57 -17.51 25.14
C VAL A 91 4.97 -16.98 24.80
N LEU A 92 5.19 -16.62 23.55
CA LEU A 92 6.41 -15.99 23.03
C LEU A 92 7.72 -16.75 23.32
N GLU A 93 7.65 -18.07 23.51
CA GLU A 93 8.82 -18.92 23.76
C GLU A 93 9.29 -19.59 22.44
N ARG A 94 10.21 -18.90 21.76
CA ARG A 94 10.67 -19.32 20.44
C ARG A 94 11.42 -20.65 20.44
N THR A 95 12.16 -20.99 21.50
CA THR A 95 12.81 -22.29 21.66
C THR A 95 11.79 -23.43 21.64
N VAL A 96 10.63 -23.24 22.29
CA VAL A 96 9.56 -24.25 22.29
C VAL A 96 8.98 -24.44 20.87
N TRP A 97 8.94 -23.37 20.08
CA TRP A 97 8.52 -23.49 18.68
C TRP A 97 9.47 -24.39 17.89
N PHE A 98 10.80 -24.19 18.02
CA PHE A 98 11.80 -25.05 17.37
C PHE A 98 11.69 -26.50 17.86
N LEU A 99 11.54 -26.73 19.17
CA LEU A 99 11.38 -28.07 19.73
C LEU A 99 10.12 -28.79 19.21
N ARG A 100 9.04 -28.08 18.90
CA ARG A 100 7.82 -28.67 18.31
C ARG A 100 8.00 -29.16 16.87
N GLN A 101 8.99 -28.67 16.14
CA GLN A 101 9.28 -29.12 14.77
C GLN A 101 10.03 -30.46 14.75
N GLN A 102 10.51 -30.96 15.92
CA GLN A 102 11.27 -32.19 16.03
C GLN A 102 10.38 -33.37 16.45
N ASN A 103 10.66 -34.55 15.88
CA ASN A 103 9.89 -35.76 16.15
C ASN A 103 10.70 -36.85 16.89
N GLU A 104 11.99 -36.60 17.18
CA GLU A 104 12.90 -37.59 17.77
C GLU A 104 12.81 -37.69 19.29
N VAL A 105 12.36 -36.62 19.95
CA VAL A 105 12.27 -36.48 21.40
C VAL A 105 10.83 -36.14 21.78
N ALA A 106 10.31 -36.77 22.83
CA ALA A 106 9.01 -36.38 23.35
C ALA A 106 9.08 -35.02 24.01
N LEU A 107 8.11 -34.17 23.71
CA LEU A 107 8.00 -32.82 24.28
C LEU A 107 6.78 -32.79 25.22
N ASP A 108 7.00 -32.55 26.50
CA ASP A 108 5.96 -32.42 27.52
C ASP A 108 5.96 -30.97 28.07
N ILE A 109 4.92 -30.20 27.71
CA ILE A 109 4.86 -28.76 28.02
C ILE A 109 3.82 -28.52 29.10
N HIS A 110 4.27 -27.94 30.20
CA HIS A 110 3.41 -27.61 31.33
C HIS A 110 3.07 -26.12 31.34
N PRO A 111 1.77 -25.76 31.38
CA PRO A 111 1.32 -24.38 31.42
C PRO A 111 1.77 -23.70 32.74
N ALA A 112 2.03 -22.41 32.68
CA ALA A 112 2.39 -21.57 33.81
C ALA A 112 1.70 -20.21 33.70
N VAL A 113 1.76 -19.41 34.76
CA VAL A 113 1.29 -18.02 34.74
C VAL A 113 2.10 -17.23 33.74
N SER A 114 1.41 -16.48 32.90
CA SER A 114 2.00 -15.65 31.86
C SER A 114 2.18 -14.20 32.36
N PHE A 115 3.16 -13.47 31.82
CA PHE A 115 3.25 -12.02 32.01
C PHE A 115 1.98 -11.30 31.48
N LEU A 116 1.23 -11.91 30.57
CA LEU A 116 -0.01 -11.36 30.08
C LEU A 116 -1.05 -11.14 31.18
N ASP A 117 -1.10 -12.02 32.17
CA ASP A 117 -2.03 -11.88 33.29
C ASP A 117 -1.74 -10.61 34.09
N ASP A 118 -0.46 -10.30 34.31
CA ASP A 118 -0.03 -9.06 34.97
C ASP A 118 -0.28 -7.82 34.09
N VAL A 119 -0.10 -7.94 32.77
CA VAL A 119 -0.42 -6.87 31.81
C VAL A 119 -1.91 -6.54 31.86
N TRP A 120 -2.79 -7.54 31.80
CA TRP A 120 -4.25 -7.30 31.83
C TRP A 120 -4.69 -6.72 33.17
N ARG A 121 -4.10 -7.18 34.27
CA ARG A 121 -4.28 -6.57 35.59
C ARG A 121 -3.85 -5.10 35.61
N ALA A 122 -2.68 -4.79 35.10
CA ALA A 122 -2.10 -3.45 35.09
C ALA A 122 -2.91 -2.48 34.23
N LEU A 123 -3.43 -2.94 33.09
CA LEU A 123 -4.27 -2.16 32.19
C LEU A 123 -5.76 -2.12 32.64
N ASN A 124 -6.14 -3.03 33.56
CA ASN A 124 -7.52 -3.22 33.99
C ASN A 124 -8.48 -3.50 32.83
N ILE A 125 -8.11 -4.40 31.94
CA ILE A 125 -8.89 -4.79 30.76
C ILE A 125 -9.09 -6.31 30.68
N ASP A 126 -10.20 -6.74 30.07
CA ASP A 126 -10.35 -8.09 29.56
C ASP A 126 -9.91 -8.09 28.08
N PRO A 127 -8.86 -8.87 27.71
CA PRO A 127 -8.34 -8.88 26.37
C PRO A 127 -9.32 -9.44 25.32
N VAL A 128 -10.31 -10.24 25.75
CA VAL A 128 -11.34 -10.79 24.87
C VAL A 128 -12.42 -9.77 24.61
N GLU A 129 -12.91 -9.09 25.65
CA GLU A 129 -13.93 -8.02 25.51
C GLU A 129 -13.38 -6.84 24.69
N THR A 130 -12.12 -6.49 24.89
CA THR A 130 -11.44 -5.41 24.16
C THR A 130 -10.87 -5.84 22.81
N SER A 131 -10.92 -7.12 22.49
CA SER A 131 -10.37 -7.68 21.23
C SER A 131 -8.90 -7.32 21.00
N VAL A 132 -8.06 -7.40 22.05
CA VAL A 132 -6.64 -7.03 21.95
C VAL A 132 -5.87 -7.99 21.05
N LYS A 133 -5.18 -7.42 20.06
CA LYS A 133 -4.24 -8.16 19.20
C LYS A 133 -2.86 -8.23 19.85
N LEU A 134 -2.28 -9.43 19.94
CA LEU A 134 -0.90 -9.63 20.37
C LEU A 134 0.03 -9.57 19.17
N ILE A 135 1.08 -8.76 19.24
CA ILE A 135 2.03 -8.51 18.15
C ILE A 135 3.47 -8.66 18.68
N ASP A 136 4.33 -9.29 17.90
CA ASP A 136 5.78 -9.28 18.11
C ASP A 136 6.33 -7.95 17.58
N GLY A 137 7.12 -7.22 18.36
CA GLY A 137 7.67 -5.92 18.01
C GLY A 137 8.56 -5.94 16.75
N HIS A 138 9.23 -7.04 16.47
CA HIS A 138 10.04 -7.21 15.26
C HIS A 138 9.20 -7.41 13.99
N GLU A 139 7.95 -7.87 14.15
CA GLU A 139 7.00 -8.08 13.05
C GLU A 139 5.95 -6.97 12.96
N PHE A 140 6.11 -5.89 13.75
CA PHE A 140 5.08 -4.87 13.93
C PHE A 140 4.60 -4.28 12.62
N ALA A 141 5.50 -3.84 11.75
CA ALA A 141 5.15 -3.23 10.47
C ALA A 141 4.17 -4.09 9.63
N ARG A 142 4.43 -5.40 9.60
CA ARG A 142 3.58 -6.35 8.86
C ARG A 142 2.32 -6.72 9.63
N ALA A 143 2.45 -6.97 10.93
CA ALA A 143 1.37 -7.48 11.75
C ALA A 143 0.33 -6.41 12.10
N ALA A 144 0.73 -5.14 12.24
CA ALA A 144 -0.15 -4.00 12.52
C ALA A 144 -0.78 -3.40 11.26
N ALA A 145 -0.34 -3.77 10.06
CA ALA A 145 -0.83 -3.19 8.82
C ALA A 145 -2.36 -3.24 8.72
N GLY A 146 -2.99 -2.07 8.58
CA GLY A 146 -4.45 -1.92 8.48
C GLY A 146 -5.23 -2.24 9.76
N TYR A 147 -4.56 -2.47 10.89
CA TYR A 147 -5.23 -2.73 12.17
C TYR A 147 -5.18 -1.49 13.06
N THR A 148 -6.33 -0.97 13.43
CA THR A 148 -6.49 0.26 14.21
C THR A 148 -6.90 0.02 15.66
N GLY A 149 -7.29 -1.20 16.01
CA GLY A 149 -7.77 -1.58 17.33
C GLY A 149 -6.66 -1.74 18.38
N PRO A 150 -7.05 -2.09 19.62
CA PRO A 150 -6.09 -2.22 20.70
C PRO A 150 -5.09 -3.36 20.44
N MET A 151 -3.82 -3.09 20.67
CA MET A 151 -2.76 -4.07 20.49
C MET A 151 -1.75 -4.04 21.64
N LEU A 152 -1.29 -5.22 22.02
CA LEU A 152 -0.15 -5.40 22.93
C LEU A 152 1.04 -5.87 22.08
N VAL A 153 2.08 -5.05 22.09
CA VAL A 153 3.34 -5.33 21.40
C VAL A 153 4.35 -5.80 22.43
N ALA A 154 4.82 -7.03 22.28
CA ALA A 154 5.87 -7.62 23.10
C ALA A 154 7.20 -7.68 22.34
N HIS A 155 8.28 -8.15 23.00
CA HIS A 155 9.64 -8.13 22.46
C HIS A 155 10.16 -6.71 22.14
N THR A 156 9.74 -5.73 22.92
CA THR A 156 10.21 -4.33 22.79
C THR A 156 11.40 -4.07 23.72
N HIS A 157 12.40 -4.94 23.63
CA HIS A 157 13.52 -5.10 24.59
C HIS A 157 14.59 -4.00 24.53
N ALA A 158 14.45 -3.02 23.67
CA ALA A 158 15.40 -1.92 23.51
C ALA A 158 14.73 -0.71 22.82
N ASN A 159 15.23 0.49 23.08
CA ASN A 159 14.67 1.71 22.52
C ASN A 159 14.73 1.74 20.98
N TRP A 160 15.72 1.09 20.36
CA TRP A 160 15.75 1.00 18.90
C TRP A 160 14.58 0.18 18.32
N VAL A 161 14.06 -0.83 19.06
CA VAL A 161 12.84 -1.54 18.64
C VAL A 161 11.62 -0.61 18.70
N LEU A 162 11.51 0.17 19.78
CA LEU A 162 10.44 1.19 19.91
C LEU A 162 10.53 2.22 18.79
N SER A 163 11.75 2.65 18.44
CA SER A 163 11.95 3.56 17.30
C SER A 163 11.56 2.93 15.97
N ASN A 164 11.89 1.65 15.75
CA ASN A 164 11.48 0.94 14.52
C ASN A 164 9.96 0.80 14.43
N ILE A 165 9.29 0.48 15.54
CA ILE A 165 7.81 0.46 15.59
C ILE A 165 7.26 1.82 15.22
N LYS A 166 7.78 2.89 15.83
CA LYS A 166 7.35 4.27 15.58
C LYS A 166 7.51 4.68 14.12
N LEU A 167 8.60 4.29 13.47
CA LEU A 167 8.92 4.63 12.08
C LEU A 167 8.26 3.71 11.04
N SER A 168 7.59 2.65 11.47
CA SER A 168 6.97 1.69 10.56
C SER A 168 5.54 2.05 10.13
N ILE A 169 4.97 3.09 10.72
CA ILE A 169 3.65 3.62 10.35
C ILE A 169 3.85 4.95 9.65
N ASP A 170 3.28 5.06 8.47
CA ASP A 170 3.29 6.30 7.69
C ASP A 170 2.26 7.28 8.29
N ASP A 171 2.71 8.51 8.55
CA ASP A 171 1.91 9.63 9.05
C ASP A 171 0.98 9.29 10.23
N PRO A 172 1.49 8.70 11.32
CA PRO A 172 0.68 8.43 12.51
C PRO A 172 0.38 9.75 13.23
N ASP A 173 -0.80 9.85 13.84
CA ASP A 173 -1.06 10.95 14.77
C ASP A 173 0.00 10.95 15.89
N PRO A 174 0.84 12.00 16.00
CA PRO A 174 1.91 12.07 16.98
C PRO A 174 1.41 12.03 18.43
N ASP A 175 0.15 12.41 18.67
CA ASP A 175 -0.49 12.43 19.99
C ASP A 175 -1.24 11.12 20.30
N THR A 176 -1.21 10.11 19.41
CA THR A 176 -1.76 8.78 19.68
C THR A 176 -1.27 8.25 21.03
N GLU A 177 -2.20 7.89 21.93
CA GLU A 177 -1.87 7.35 23.25
C GLU A 177 -1.11 6.02 23.14
N VAL A 178 -0.02 5.91 23.87
CA VAL A 178 0.78 4.71 24.03
C VAL A 178 1.03 4.47 25.53
N ILE A 179 0.92 3.22 25.98
CA ILE A 179 1.21 2.83 27.35
C ILE A 179 2.41 1.90 27.36
N LEU A 180 3.52 2.38 27.92
CA LEU A 180 4.70 1.57 28.13
C LEU A 180 4.54 0.79 29.44
N LEU A 181 4.69 -0.52 29.34
CA LEU A 181 4.56 -1.47 30.42
C LEU A 181 5.94 -2.04 30.71
N HIS A 182 6.56 -1.60 31.77
CA HIS A 182 7.92 -1.96 32.12
C HIS A 182 7.95 -2.66 33.48
N HIS A 183 8.56 -3.84 33.57
CA HIS A 183 8.68 -4.67 34.77
C HIS A 183 7.33 -4.99 35.42
N VAL A 184 6.28 -5.18 34.65
CA VAL A 184 4.92 -5.41 35.18
C VAL A 184 4.89 -6.67 36.04
N GLY A 185 4.34 -6.54 37.26
CA GLY A 185 4.33 -7.63 38.29
C GLY A 185 5.56 -7.72 39.15
N LEU A 186 6.57 -6.84 38.99
CA LEU A 186 7.74 -6.74 39.83
C LEU A 186 7.70 -5.52 40.76
N ASP A 187 8.60 -5.46 41.75
CA ASP A 187 8.65 -4.39 42.73
C ASP A 187 8.96 -3.00 42.12
N ASP A 188 9.60 -2.98 40.99
CA ASP A 188 9.95 -1.77 40.22
C ASP A 188 9.06 -1.53 39.01
N GLU A 189 7.82 -2.07 39.03
CA GLU A 189 6.79 -1.87 38.01
C GLU A 189 6.63 -0.39 37.66
N LYS A 190 6.63 -0.10 36.34
CA LYS A 190 6.34 1.22 35.80
C LYS A 190 5.34 1.11 34.66
N ILE A 191 4.26 1.88 34.77
CA ILE A 191 3.26 2.04 33.71
C ILE A 191 3.31 3.50 33.30
N VAL A 192 3.84 3.76 32.08
CA VAL A 192 4.04 5.13 31.58
C VAL A 192 3.07 5.36 30.43
N ARG A 193 2.12 6.29 30.60
CA ARG A 193 1.26 6.78 29.54
C ARG A 193 2.00 7.91 28.82
N THR A 194 2.16 7.76 27.53
CA THR A 194 2.89 8.69 26.68
C THR A 194 2.22 8.79 25.31
N THR A 195 2.86 9.45 24.36
CA THR A 195 2.38 9.58 23.00
C THR A 195 3.25 8.79 22.03
N TRP A 196 2.70 8.53 20.83
CA TRP A 196 3.43 7.89 19.74
C TRP A 196 4.77 8.59 19.47
N ALA A 197 4.77 9.92 19.46
CA ALA A 197 5.96 10.71 19.21
C ALA A 197 7.07 10.54 20.26
N GLN A 198 6.74 10.20 21.52
CA GLN A 198 7.67 10.14 22.65
C GLN A 198 8.02 8.72 23.13
N MET A 199 7.30 7.68 22.65
CA MET A 199 7.37 6.33 23.21
C MET A 199 8.78 5.72 23.28
N ASP A 200 9.67 6.12 22.41
CA ASP A 200 11.06 5.63 22.37
C ASP A 200 12.04 6.41 23.22
N LYS A 201 11.55 7.37 24.03
CA LYS A 201 12.39 8.27 24.85
C LYS A 201 12.03 8.29 26.35
N GLU A 202 10.87 7.75 26.71
CA GLU A 202 10.32 7.87 28.08
C GLU A 202 10.95 6.90 29.09
N ILE A 203 11.42 5.76 28.63
CA ILE A 203 12.05 4.73 29.45
C ILE A 203 13.28 4.17 28.73
N GLU A 204 14.17 3.55 29.48
CA GLU A 204 15.18 2.66 28.93
C GLU A 204 14.57 1.26 28.83
N ALA A 205 14.19 0.88 27.63
CA ALA A 205 13.50 -0.38 27.36
C ALA A 205 14.45 -1.57 27.51
N ASP A 206 13.95 -2.65 28.11
CA ASP A 206 14.66 -3.92 28.28
C ASP A 206 13.75 -5.11 27.96
N HIS A 207 14.23 -6.34 28.22
CA HIS A 207 13.53 -7.59 27.92
C HIS A 207 12.20 -7.80 28.70
N LEU A 208 11.89 -6.96 29.68
CA LEU A 208 10.64 -6.94 30.43
C LEU A 208 9.75 -5.74 30.06
N THR A 209 10.00 -5.15 28.90
CA THR A 209 9.22 -4.03 28.36
C THR A 209 8.21 -4.53 27.33
N SER A 210 6.99 -4.06 27.43
CA SER A 210 5.92 -4.23 26.43
C SER A 210 5.24 -2.90 26.18
N VAL A 211 4.58 -2.78 25.02
CA VAL A 211 3.86 -1.57 24.63
C VAL A 211 2.39 -1.90 24.39
N PHE A 212 1.50 -1.17 25.01
CA PHE A 212 0.08 -1.25 24.70
C PHE A 212 -0.34 0.01 23.95
N ILE A 213 -0.98 -0.19 22.82
CA ILE A 213 -1.53 0.86 21.95
C ILE A 213 -3.04 0.68 21.95
N PRO A 214 -3.81 1.54 22.64
CA PRO A 214 -5.26 1.42 22.74
C PRO A 214 -6.00 1.54 21.41
N ALA A 215 -5.51 2.44 20.57
CA ALA A 215 -5.98 2.63 19.21
C ALA A 215 -4.85 3.25 18.38
N LEU A 216 -4.61 2.73 17.20
CA LEU A 216 -3.65 3.28 16.27
C LEU A 216 -4.41 3.95 15.12
N SER A 217 -4.34 5.26 15.06
CA SER A 217 -4.87 5.99 13.91
C SER A 217 -3.91 5.76 12.74
N THR A 218 -4.41 5.11 11.70
CA THR A 218 -3.79 5.00 10.39
C THR A 218 -4.75 5.69 9.42
N PRO A 219 -4.61 7.01 9.20
CA PRO A 219 -5.62 7.80 8.52
C PRO A 219 -6.07 7.19 7.19
N VAL A 220 -5.11 6.73 6.37
CA VAL A 220 -5.43 6.11 5.08
C VAL A 220 -6.26 4.84 5.23
N ALA A 221 -5.89 3.92 6.13
CA ALA A 221 -6.62 2.66 6.31
C ALA A 221 -8.01 2.90 6.91
N GLU A 222 -8.12 3.81 7.88
CA GLU A 222 -9.38 4.16 8.52
C GLU A 222 -10.37 4.77 7.53
N GLU A 223 -9.94 5.78 6.77
CA GLU A 223 -10.79 6.42 5.77
C GLU A 223 -11.13 5.49 4.61
N MET A 224 -10.22 4.61 4.19
CA MET A 224 -10.52 3.60 3.18
C MET A 224 -11.56 2.57 3.66
N VAL A 225 -11.53 2.16 4.92
CA VAL A 225 -12.56 1.28 5.49
C VAL A 225 -13.92 1.98 5.56
N LYS A 226 -13.97 3.22 6.07
CA LYS A 226 -15.20 4.03 6.12
C LYS A 226 -15.79 4.24 4.73
N PHE A 227 -14.94 4.52 3.77
CA PHE A 227 -15.32 4.72 2.38
C PHE A 227 -15.89 3.44 1.75
N HIS A 228 -15.25 2.30 1.97
CA HIS A 228 -15.75 0.99 1.53
C HIS A 228 -17.12 0.67 2.13
N GLU A 229 -17.31 0.89 3.43
CA GLU A 229 -18.60 0.70 4.12
C GLU A 229 -19.68 1.65 3.58
N LEU A 230 -19.31 2.91 3.28
CA LEU A 230 -20.22 3.88 2.67
C LEU A 230 -20.72 3.40 1.31
N ALA A 231 -19.83 2.97 0.42
CA ALA A 231 -20.19 2.49 -0.90
C ALA A 231 -21.17 1.31 -0.85
N ARG A 232 -20.93 0.34 0.05
CA ARG A 232 -21.84 -0.79 0.29
C ARG A 232 -23.20 -0.33 0.84
N THR A 233 -23.20 0.65 1.75
CA THR A 233 -24.43 1.21 2.29
C THR A 233 -25.26 1.89 1.21
N LEU A 234 -24.64 2.69 0.35
CA LEU A 234 -25.32 3.34 -0.76
C LEU A 234 -25.89 2.32 -1.73
N ARG A 235 -25.15 1.28 -2.09
CA ARG A 235 -25.65 0.17 -2.92
C ARG A 235 -26.88 -0.53 -2.33
N GLN A 236 -27.00 -0.60 -1.01
CA GLN A 236 -28.11 -1.28 -0.34
C GLN A 236 -29.30 -0.39 -0.07
N GLN A 237 -29.14 0.92 0.03
CA GLN A 237 -30.15 1.83 0.56
C GLN A 237 -30.52 2.98 -0.38
N CYS A 238 -29.65 3.38 -1.30
CA CYS A 238 -29.94 4.44 -2.25
C CYS A 238 -30.62 3.85 -3.51
N PRO A 239 -31.86 4.24 -3.84
CA PRO A 239 -32.59 3.69 -4.99
C PRO A 239 -31.85 3.88 -6.31
N TRP A 240 -31.14 4.99 -6.49
CA TRP A 240 -30.38 5.26 -7.70
C TRP A 240 -29.16 4.33 -7.81
N ASP A 241 -28.38 4.19 -6.72
CA ASP A 241 -27.21 3.32 -6.70
C ASP A 241 -27.60 1.85 -6.92
N MET A 242 -28.70 1.39 -6.32
CA MET A 242 -29.21 0.01 -6.48
C MET A 242 -29.52 -0.37 -7.93
N GLU A 243 -29.92 0.59 -8.77
CA GLU A 243 -30.26 0.36 -10.17
C GLU A 243 -29.02 0.33 -11.09
N GLN A 244 -27.86 0.80 -10.61
CA GLN A 244 -26.69 0.89 -11.46
C GLN A 244 -26.09 -0.48 -11.79
N THR A 245 -25.51 -0.54 -12.98
CA THR A 245 -24.77 -1.69 -13.51
C THR A 245 -23.40 -1.26 -13.99
N HIS A 246 -22.48 -2.21 -14.20
CA HIS A 246 -21.18 -1.90 -14.82
C HIS A 246 -21.31 -1.09 -16.12
N HIS A 247 -22.33 -1.35 -16.93
CA HIS A 247 -22.53 -0.66 -18.21
C HIS A 247 -23.12 0.75 -18.04
N SER A 248 -24.07 0.93 -17.10
CA SER A 248 -24.66 2.26 -16.86
C SER A 248 -23.64 3.25 -16.29
N LEU A 249 -22.64 2.74 -15.56
CA LEU A 249 -21.59 3.54 -14.94
C LEU A 249 -20.44 3.92 -15.89
N ILE A 250 -20.34 3.34 -17.09
CA ILE A 250 -19.25 3.68 -18.04
C ILE A 250 -19.17 5.20 -18.29
N ARG A 251 -20.33 5.86 -18.46
CA ARG A 251 -20.35 7.30 -18.73
C ARG A 251 -19.79 8.13 -17.57
N TYR A 252 -20.13 7.76 -16.35
CA TYR A 252 -19.64 8.44 -15.15
C TYR A 252 -18.13 8.20 -14.95
N LEU A 253 -17.66 6.97 -15.08
CA LEU A 253 -16.22 6.68 -15.04
C LEU A 253 -15.41 7.52 -16.05
N LEU A 254 -15.97 7.76 -17.26
CA LEU A 254 -15.32 8.61 -18.25
C LEU A 254 -15.38 10.09 -17.83
N GLU A 255 -16.51 10.55 -17.29
CA GLU A 255 -16.71 11.92 -16.79
C GLU A 255 -15.69 12.21 -15.69
N GLU A 256 -15.67 11.44 -14.60
CA GLU A 256 -14.71 11.61 -13.49
C GLU A 256 -13.25 11.51 -13.98
N THR A 257 -12.96 10.62 -14.93
CA THR A 257 -11.61 10.52 -15.51
C THR A 257 -11.19 11.84 -16.18
N TYR A 258 -12.10 12.52 -16.88
CA TYR A 258 -11.78 13.79 -17.53
C TYR A 258 -11.80 14.98 -16.56
N GLU A 259 -12.56 14.93 -15.49
CA GLU A 259 -12.54 15.92 -14.41
C GLU A 259 -11.20 15.87 -13.65
N VAL A 260 -10.69 14.67 -13.34
CA VAL A 260 -9.31 14.50 -12.84
C VAL A 260 -8.27 15.09 -13.80
N VAL A 261 -8.41 14.85 -15.12
CA VAL A 261 -7.49 15.41 -16.12
C VAL A 261 -7.55 16.94 -16.13
N ASP A 262 -8.75 17.54 -16.07
CA ASP A 262 -8.93 18.99 -16.02
C ASP A 262 -8.36 19.61 -14.74
N ALA A 263 -8.55 18.95 -13.60
CA ALA A 263 -7.94 19.36 -12.31
C ALA A 263 -6.40 19.32 -12.38
N LEU A 264 -5.82 18.24 -12.95
CA LEU A 264 -4.37 18.13 -13.14
C LEU A 264 -3.81 19.19 -14.10
N GLU A 265 -4.53 19.54 -15.17
CA GLU A 265 -4.13 20.60 -16.11
C GLU A 265 -4.18 22.01 -15.46
N ARG A 266 -5.02 22.21 -14.43
CA ARG A 266 -5.13 23.45 -13.65
C ARG A 266 -4.26 23.48 -12.41
N LEU A 267 -3.63 22.36 -12.05
CA LEU A 267 -2.83 22.26 -10.82
C LEU A 267 -1.72 23.30 -10.77
N ASN A 268 -1.67 24.06 -9.68
CA ASN A 268 -0.69 25.09 -9.45
C ASN A 268 -0.10 24.92 -8.03
N LEU A 269 1.16 24.52 -7.93
CA LEU A 269 1.84 24.25 -6.67
C LEU A 269 1.94 25.48 -5.75
N ASP A 270 1.75 26.68 -6.29
CA ASP A 270 1.75 27.93 -5.52
C ASP A 270 0.32 28.32 -5.04
N ASP A 271 -0.72 27.56 -5.43
CA ASP A 271 -2.11 27.82 -5.06
C ASP A 271 -2.75 26.56 -4.46
N PRO A 272 -2.79 26.43 -3.13
CA PRO A 272 -3.37 25.26 -2.44
C PRO A 272 -4.85 25.03 -2.74
N SER A 273 -5.58 25.99 -3.32
CA SER A 273 -6.99 25.76 -3.68
C SER A 273 -7.13 24.76 -4.83
N THR A 274 -6.11 24.64 -5.69
CA THR A 274 -6.10 23.65 -6.78
C THR A 274 -5.88 22.23 -6.30
N ASP A 275 -5.27 22.05 -5.13
CA ASP A 275 -5.16 20.72 -4.48
C ASP A 275 -6.53 20.23 -4.00
N ILE A 276 -7.38 21.14 -3.53
CA ILE A 276 -8.74 20.79 -3.08
C ILE A 276 -9.57 20.25 -4.25
N ASP A 277 -9.53 20.93 -5.41
CA ASP A 277 -10.20 20.46 -6.62
C ASP A 277 -9.68 19.08 -7.03
N LEU A 278 -8.36 18.88 -7.03
CA LEU A 278 -7.77 17.59 -7.40
C LEU A 278 -8.12 16.47 -6.40
N ILE A 279 -8.21 16.76 -5.11
CA ILE A 279 -8.64 15.80 -4.09
C ILE A 279 -10.08 15.36 -4.35
N GLU A 280 -10.98 16.29 -4.66
CA GLU A 280 -12.39 16.01 -4.97
C GLU A 280 -12.50 15.05 -6.16
N GLU A 281 -11.88 15.39 -7.28
CA GLU A 281 -11.98 14.59 -8.51
C GLU A 281 -11.29 13.21 -8.39
N LEU A 282 -10.16 13.12 -7.67
CA LEU A 282 -9.55 11.83 -7.35
C LEU A 282 -10.45 10.97 -6.46
N GLY A 283 -11.19 11.59 -5.54
CA GLY A 283 -12.19 10.93 -4.70
C GLY A 283 -13.33 10.35 -5.53
N ASP A 284 -13.87 11.11 -6.47
CA ASP A 284 -14.97 10.68 -7.35
C ASP A 284 -14.52 9.54 -8.27
N LEU A 285 -13.33 9.64 -8.84
CA LEU A 285 -12.75 8.53 -9.61
C LEU A 285 -12.54 7.27 -8.77
N LEU A 286 -12.07 7.41 -7.53
CA LEU A 286 -11.92 6.30 -6.59
C LEU A 286 -13.29 5.67 -6.26
N TYR A 287 -14.35 6.49 -6.14
CA TYR A 287 -15.70 6.01 -5.94
C TYR A 287 -16.21 5.15 -7.10
N GLN A 288 -15.91 5.50 -8.35
CA GLN A 288 -16.26 4.66 -9.50
C GLN A 288 -15.60 3.26 -9.41
N ILE A 289 -14.35 3.18 -8.95
CA ILE A 289 -13.64 1.90 -8.78
C ILE A 289 -14.31 1.06 -7.69
N GLU A 290 -14.59 1.67 -6.55
CA GLU A 290 -15.25 1.04 -5.40
C GLU A 290 -16.65 0.55 -5.77
N PHE A 291 -17.40 1.38 -6.50
CA PHE A 291 -18.77 1.07 -6.96
C PHE A 291 -18.79 -0.16 -7.87
N HIS A 292 -17.85 -0.23 -8.82
CA HIS A 292 -17.69 -1.41 -9.66
C HIS A 292 -17.32 -2.67 -8.86
N ALA A 293 -16.49 -2.54 -7.83
CA ALA A 293 -16.12 -3.63 -6.95
C ALA A 293 -17.33 -4.10 -6.12
N ALA A 294 -18.13 -3.18 -5.59
CA ALA A 294 -19.34 -3.49 -4.84
C ALA A 294 -20.38 -4.26 -5.69
N ILE A 295 -20.61 -3.84 -6.94
CA ILE A 295 -21.49 -4.57 -7.88
C ILE A 295 -20.97 -6.01 -8.12
N ALA A 296 -19.66 -6.17 -8.29
CA ALA A 296 -19.07 -7.50 -8.53
C ALA A 296 -19.16 -8.39 -7.27
N GLU A 297 -18.99 -7.82 -6.08
CA GLU A 297 -19.12 -8.53 -4.81
C GLU A 297 -20.56 -9.04 -4.58
N GLU A 298 -21.58 -8.22 -4.86
CA GLU A 298 -22.98 -8.64 -4.82
C GLU A 298 -23.28 -9.83 -5.75
N GLN A 299 -22.56 -9.95 -6.85
CA GLN A 299 -22.64 -11.04 -7.81
C GLN A 299 -21.76 -12.25 -7.45
N GLY A 300 -21.02 -12.20 -6.33
CA GLY A 300 -20.10 -13.24 -5.89
C GLY A 300 -18.89 -13.46 -6.83
N ARG A 301 -18.44 -12.40 -7.54
CA ARG A 301 -17.38 -12.49 -8.56
C ARG A 301 -16.00 -12.11 -8.03
N PHE A 302 -15.85 -10.92 -7.51
CA PHE A 302 -14.61 -10.40 -6.88
C PHE A 302 -14.94 -9.23 -5.96
N THR A 303 -14.00 -8.89 -5.10
CA THR A 303 -14.10 -7.83 -4.09
C THR A 303 -13.11 -6.70 -4.36
N MET A 304 -13.23 -5.59 -3.63
CA MET A 304 -12.22 -4.53 -3.65
C MET A 304 -10.83 -5.04 -3.20
N ALA A 305 -10.79 -5.99 -2.27
CA ALA A 305 -9.53 -6.62 -1.85
C ALA A 305 -8.85 -7.36 -3.02
N ASP A 306 -9.61 -8.03 -3.89
CA ASP A 306 -9.06 -8.69 -5.08
C ASP A 306 -8.51 -7.67 -6.09
N VAL A 307 -9.19 -6.52 -6.26
CA VAL A 307 -8.73 -5.43 -7.11
C VAL A 307 -7.39 -4.87 -6.61
N ALA A 308 -7.33 -4.52 -5.32
CA ALA A 308 -6.11 -4.00 -4.68
C ALA A 308 -4.96 -5.02 -4.74
N LYS A 309 -5.24 -6.29 -4.41
CA LYS A 309 -4.24 -7.37 -4.48
C LYS A 309 -3.71 -7.56 -5.91
N SER A 310 -4.60 -7.54 -6.90
CA SER A 310 -4.21 -7.74 -8.31
C SER A 310 -3.24 -6.66 -8.79
N VAL A 311 -3.48 -5.39 -8.45
CA VAL A 311 -2.58 -4.31 -8.84
C VAL A 311 -1.27 -4.35 -8.05
N HIS A 312 -1.33 -4.65 -6.73
CA HIS A 312 -0.16 -4.80 -5.88
C HIS A 312 0.79 -5.88 -6.44
N ASP A 313 0.29 -7.11 -6.62
CA ASP A 313 1.11 -8.24 -7.09
C ASP A 313 1.71 -7.97 -8.46
N LYS A 314 0.93 -7.35 -9.35
CA LYS A 314 1.41 -6.92 -10.66
C LYS A 314 2.53 -5.88 -10.59
N LEU A 315 2.40 -4.88 -9.72
CA LEU A 315 3.41 -3.84 -9.58
C LEU A 315 4.70 -4.39 -8.96
N VAL A 316 4.59 -5.22 -7.90
CA VAL A 316 5.76 -5.90 -7.30
C VAL A 316 6.49 -6.76 -8.33
N ALA A 317 5.76 -7.58 -9.09
CA ALA A 317 6.36 -8.45 -10.10
C ALA A 317 7.07 -7.66 -11.23
N ARG A 318 6.56 -6.47 -11.58
CA ARG A 318 7.12 -5.64 -12.65
C ARG A 318 8.21 -4.66 -12.22
N HIS A 319 8.52 -4.60 -10.90
CA HIS A 319 9.60 -3.77 -10.36
C HIS A 319 10.67 -4.63 -9.65
N PRO A 320 11.28 -5.60 -10.34
CA PRO A 320 12.29 -6.46 -9.70
C PRO A 320 13.55 -5.70 -9.28
N HIS A 321 13.73 -4.47 -9.74
CA HIS A 321 14.81 -3.57 -9.32
C HIS A 321 14.52 -2.87 -7.98
N VAL A 322 13.27 -2.92 -7.47
CA VAL A 322 12.87 -2.39 -6.17
C VAL A 322 12.63 -3.52 -5.16
N PHE A 323 11.99 -4.60 -5.61
CA PHE A 323 11.52 -5.70 -4.75
C PHE A 323 12.31 -7.01 -4.93
N GLY A 324 13.37 -7.02 -5.76
CA GLY A 324 14.23 -8.16 -6.03
C GLY A 324 15.68 -7.75 -6.23
N ASP A 325 16.48 -8.59 -6.90
CA ASP A 325 17.94 -8.46 -7.00
C ASP A 325 18.40 -7.82 -8.33
N VAL A 326 17.50 -7.26 -9.14
CA VAL A 326 17.83 -6.63 -10.43
C VAL A 326 18.31 -5.21 -10.20
N SER A 327 19.49 -4.85 -10.73
CA SER A 327 19.97 -3.46 -10.72
C SER A 327 19.68 -2.79 -12.06
N VAL A 328 19.24 -1.54 -12.03
CA VAL A 328 19.00 -0.68 -13.19
C VAL A 328 19.70 0.67 -13.00
N SER A 329 20.14 1.28 -14.09
CA SER A 329 20.91 2.53 -14.06
C SER A 329 20.17 3.74 -14.64
N SER A 330 19.04 3.53 -15.31
CA SER A 330 18.26 4.59 -15.95
C SER A 330 16.76 4.25 -16.04
N SER A 331 15.93 5.28 -16.24
CA SER A 331 14.50 5.15 -16.51
C SER A 331 14.20 4.35 -17.79
N ASP A 332 15.03 4.49 -18.82
CA ASP A 332 14.85 3.77 -20.09
C ASP A 332 15.05 2.27 -19.91
N GLU A 333 16.00 1.87 -19.05
CA GLU A 333 16.23 0.48 -18.70
C GLU A 333 15.05 -0.10 -17.89
N VAL A 334 14.46 0.69 -17.01
CA VAL A 334 13.23 0.31 -16.29
C VAL A 334 12.09 0.08 -17.28
N GLU A 335 11.85 1.00 -18.23
CA GLU A 335 10.79 0.87 -19.22
C GLU A 335 10.99 -0.35 -20.12
N SER A 336 12.22 -0.61 -20.56
CA SER A 336 12.55 -1.78 -21.36
C SER A 336 12.27 -3.09 -20.62
N ASN A 337 12.68 -3.18 -19.35
CA ASN A 337 12.44 -4.35 -18.50
C ASN A 337 10.94 -4.56 -18.26
N TRP A 338 10.21 -3.49 -17.99
CA TRP A 338 8.75 -3.50 -17.83
C TRP A 338 8.03 -4.07 -19.05
N GLU A 339 8.38 -3.61 -20.26
CA GLU A 339 7.78 -4.10 -21.50
C GLU A 339 8.16 -5.58 -21.77
N ALA A 340 9.36 -6.00 -21.40
CA ALA A 340 9.79 -7.41 -21.51
C ALA A 340 8.96 -8.31 -20.57
N ILE A 341 8.80 -7.92 -19.30
CA ILE A 341 8.00 -8.65 -18.32
C ILE A 341 6.54 -8.72 -18.78
N LYS A 342 5.95 -7.61 -19.22
CA LYS A 342 4.58 -7.54 -19.69
C LYS A 342 4.31 -8.42 -20.92
N ARG A 343 5.30 -8.60 -21.80
CA ARG A 343 5.22 -9.56 -22.92
C ARG A 343 5.26 -11.00 -22.44
N ALA A 344 6.11 -11.31 -21.47
CA ALA A 344 6.22 -12.65 -20.89
C ALA A 344 4.93 -13.07 -20.14
N GLU A 345 4.23 -12.13 -19.50
CA GLU A 345 2.95 -12.39 -18.83
C GLU A 345 1.81 -12.76 -19.77
N LYS A 346 1.87 -12.34 -21.05
CA LYS A 346 0.81 -12.53 -22.05
C LYS A 346 1.35 -13.07 -23.37
N PRO A 347 1.88 -14.31 -23.38
CA PRO A 347 2.50 -14.91 -24.57
C PRO A 347 1.52 -15.14 -25.74
N GLU A 348 0.22 -15.14 -25.46
CA GLU A 348 -0.84 -15.24 -26.47
C GLU A 348 -0.95 -13.98 -27.36
N ARG A 349 -0.35 -12.85 -26.95
CA ARG A 349 -0.35 -11.60 -27.73
C ARG A 349 0.76 -11.62 -28.76
N THR A 350 0.44 -12.00 -29.98
CA THR A 350 1.40 -12.12 -31.09
C THR A 350 1.28 -11.02 -32.14
N GLY A 351 0.13 -10.32 -32.18
CA GLY A 351 -0.13 -9.23 -33.11
C GLY A 351 0.50 -7.92 -32.66
N ILE A 352 0.94 -7.10 -33.62
CA ILE A 352 1.55 -5.78 -33.38
C ILE A 352 0.66 -4.88 -32.51
N PHE A 353 -0.64 -4.94 -32.73
CA PHE A 353 -1.63 -4.08 -32.06
C PHE A 353 -2.34 -4.76 -30.88
N ASP A 354 -1.95 -5.98 -30.51
CA ASP A 354 -2.56 -6.67 -29.39
C ASP A 354 -2.37 -5.86 -28.09
N GLY A 355 -3.50 -5.65 -27.37
CA GLY A 355 -3.54 -4.87 -26.14
C GLY A 355 -3.69 -3.36 -26.34
N VAL A 356 -3.85 -2.88 -27.56
CA VAL A 356 -4.34 -1.52 -27.80
C VAL A 356 -5.85 -1.50 -27.54
N VAL A 357 -6.29 -0.62 -26.65
CA VAL A 357 -7.71 -0.50 -26.26
C VAL A 357 -8.46 0.33 -27.31
N ALA A 358 -9.35 -0.31 -28.07
CA ALA A 358 -10.09 0.34 -29.14
C ALA A 358 -11.06 1.45 -28.65
N ALA A 359 -11.49 1.40 -27.39
CA ALA A 359 -12.35 2.41 -26.77
C ALA A 359 -11.60 3.66 -26.27
N SER A 360 -10.28 3.75 -26.47
CA SER A 360 -9.50 4.95 -26.10
C SER A 360 -9.96 6.17 -26.93
N PRO A 361 -9.79 7.41 -26.38
CA PRO A 361 -9.94 8.63 -27.17
C PRO A 361 -9.16 8.56 -28.49
N SER A 362 -9.74 9.09 -29.58
CA SER A 362 -9.23 8.81 -30.92
C SER A 362 -7.79 9.27 -31.18
N LEU A 363 -7.38 10.41 -30.62
CA LEU A 363 -6.00 10.89 -30.79
C LEU A 363 -5.02 10.03 -29.98
N LEU A 364 -5.40 9.62 -28.76
CA LEU A 364 -4.61 8.69 -27.94
C LEU A 364 -4.51 7.32 -28.61
N LEU A 365 -5.60 6.82 -29.22
CA LEU A 365 -5.60 5.56 -29.96
C LEU A 365 -4.65 5.65 -31.16
N ALA A 366 -4.74 6.73 -31.96
CA ALA A 366 -3.86 6.98 -33.10
C ALA A 366 -2.38 7.03 -32.67
N THR A 367 -2.07 7.76 -31.60
CA THR A 367 -0.71 7.82 -31.02
C THR A 367 -0.20 6.41 -30.67
N LYS A 368 -1.01 5.60 -29.96
CA LYS A 368 -0.62 4.23 -29.55
C LYS A 368 -0.38 3.29 -30.74
N VAL A 369 -1.25 3.39 -31.77
CA VAL A 369 -1.10 2.59 -32.99
C VAL A 369 0.17 2.98 -33.74
N GLN A 370 0.44 4.26 -33.89
CA GLN A 370 1.67 4.75 -34.55
C GLN A 370 2.94 4.38 -33.77
N GLN A 371 2.95 4.51 -32.43
CA GLN A 371 4.08 4.07 -31.60
C GLN A 371 4.34 2.56 -31.76
N ARG A 372 3.30 1.75 -31.85
CA ARG A 372 3.46 0.30 -32.07
C ARG A 372 4.05 -0.01 -33.44
N ALA A 373 3.58 0.66 -34.51
CA ALA A 373 4.14 0.52 -35.84
C ALA A 373 5.62 0.93 -35.88
N ALA A 374 5.95 2.07 -35.28
CA ALA A 374 7.32 2.58 -35.18
C ALA A 374 8.28 1.61 -34.50
N ARG A 375 7.89 0.99 -33.38
CA ARG A 375 8.69 -0.04 -32.68
C ARG A 375 8.95 -1.29 -33.55
N HIS A 376 8.21 -1.50 -34.61
CA HIS A 376 8.40 -2.60 -35.57
C HIS A 376 9.06 -2.12 -36.87
N GLY A 377 9.64 -0.92 -36.85
CA GLY A 377 10.40 -0.38 -37.98
C GLY A 377 9.54 0.30 -39.07
N PHE A 378 8.23 0.47 -38.81
CA PHE A 378 7.36 1.22 -39.72
C PHE A 378 7.21 2.66 -39.24
N ASP A 379 8.22 3.48 -39.52
CA ASP A 379 8.29 4.89 -39.15
C ASP A 379 9.14 5.71 -40.11
N TRP A 380 8.91 7.02 -40.12
CA TRP A 380 9.81 7.96 -40.80
C TRP A 380 11.08 8.21 -39.96
N PRO A 381 12.21 8.51 -40.63
CA PRO A 381 13.47 8.75 -39.92
C PRO A 381 13.46 10.06 -39.12
N ASP A 382 12.60 11.01 -39.50
CA ASP A 382 12.47 12.33 -38.87
C ASP A 382 11.08 12.97 -39.12
N VAL A 383 10.87 14.17 -38.59
CA VAL A 383 9.58 14.89 -38.67
C VAL A 383 9.26 15.39 -40.08
N ALA A 384 10.20 15.42 -41.02
CA ALA A 384 9.97 15.94 -42.38
C ALA A 384 8.94 15.10 -43.16
N GLY A 385 9.03 13.76 -43.03
CA GLY A 385 8.08 12.86 -43.64
C GLY A 385 6.63 13.10 -43.20
N PRO A 386 6.32 13.13 -41.89
CA PRO A 386 5.00 13.51 -41.40
C PRO A 386 4.50 14.90 -41.84
N LEU A 387 5.39 15.90 -41.94
CA LEU A 387 5.02 17.25 -42.45
C LEU A 387 4.62 17.24 -43.93
N ASP A 388 5.37 16.51 -44.76
CA ASP A 388 5.03 16.34 -46.19
C ASP A 388 3.69 15.62 -46.33
N LYS A 389 3.40 14.64 -45.48
CA LYS A 389 2.13 13.90 -45.49
C LYS A 389 0.95 14.78 -45.12
N ILE A 390 1.06 15.73 -44.15
CA ILE A 390 -0.01 16.71 -43.91
C ILE A 390 -0.33 17.53 -45.16
N ALA A 391 0.70 17.99 -45.91
CA ALA A 391 0.48 18.76 -47.12
C ALA A 391 -0.17 17.91 -48.23
N GLU A 392 0.09 16.61 -48.26
CA GLU A 392 -0.58 15.67 -49.15
C GLU A 392 -2.06 15.51 -48.78
N GLU A 393 -2.35 15.12 -47.52
CA GLU A 393 -3.70 14.91 -47.02
C GLU A 393 -4.60 16.18 -47.15
N ALA A 394 -4.01 17.35 -46.88
CA ALA A 394 -4.76 18.60 -47.08
C ALA A 394 -5.19 18.84 -48.55
N ARG A 395 -4.36 18.40 -49.52
CA ARG A 395 -4.73 18.47 -50.95
C ARG A 395 -5.78 17.42 -51.30
N GLU A 396 -5.75 16.23 -50.72
CA GLU A 396 -6.71 15.16 -50.89
C GLU A 396 -8.07 15.54 -50.32
N VAL A 397 -8.13 16.17 -49.13
CA VAL A 397 -9.36 16.78 -48.59
C VAL A 397 -9.95 17.80 -49.58
N ALA A 398 -9.12 18.69 -50.12
CA ALA A 398 -9.60 19.67 -51.11
C ALA A 398 -10.13 19.00 -52.37
N GLY A 399 -9.47 17.93 -52.84
CA GLY A 399 -9.94 17.14 -53.99
C GLY A 399 -11.29 16.43 -53.73
N ALA A 400 -11.42 15.81 -52.56
CA ALA A 400 -12.65 15.14 -52.14
C ALA A 400 -13.85 16.14 -52.04
N ILE A 401 -13.62 17.33 -51.49
CA ILE A 401 -14.65 18.39 -51.46
C ILE A 401 -15.06 18.77 -52.86
N HIS A 402 -14.13 18.90 -53.81
CA HIS A 402 -14.43 19.21 -55.20
C HIS A 402 -15.23 18.12 -55.95
N SER A 403 -15.00 16.85 -55.56
CA SER A 403 -15.75 15.73 -56.13
C SER A 403 -17.21 15.66 -55.65
N GLY A 404 -17.52 16.33 -54.53
CA GLY A 404 -18.85 16.29 -53.90
C GLY A 404 -19.19 14.94 -53.26
N ASP A 405 -18.19 14.09 -52.98
CA ASP A 405 -18.38 12.80 -52.31
C ASP A 405 -18.19 12.95 -50.79
N PRO A 406 -19.25 12.82 -49.98
CA PRO A 406 -19.16 12.97 -48.53
C PRO A 406 -18.34 11.88 -47.85
N GLU A 407 -18.38 10.64 -48.35
CA GLU A 407 -17.62 9.54 -47.74
C GLU A 407 -16.12 9.67 -48.01
N ALA A 408 -15.74 10.06 -49.25
CA ALA A 408 -14.35 10.39 -49.56
C ALA A 408 -13.87 11.58 -48.71
N THR A 409 -14.66 12.65 -48.57
CA THR A 409 -14.32 13.81 -47.75
C THR A 409 -14.09 13.40 -46.27
N LYS A 410 -14.93 12.53 -45.74
CA LYS A 410 -14.80 12.02 -44.37
C LYS A 410 -13.53 11.19 -44.21
N ALA A 411 -13.18 10.33 -45.16
CA ALA A 411 -11.96 9.53 -45.14
C ALA A 411 -10.71 10.43 -45.09
N GLU A 412 -10.59 11.36 -46.04
CA GLU A 412 -9.42 12.24 -46.12
C GLU A 412 -9.27 13.18 -44.92
N VAL A 413 -10.38 13.64 -44.31
CA VAL A 413 -10.31 14.38 -43.03
C VAL A 413 -9.78 13.47 -41.91
N GLY A 414 -10.14 12.19 -41.90
CA GLY A 414 -9.60 11.21 -40.95
C GLY A 414 -8.08 11.02 -41.12
N ASP A 415 -7.63 10.88 -42.39
CA ASP A 415 -6.20 10.69 -42.67
C ASP A 415 -5.36 11.93 -42.34
N LEU A 416 -5.93 13.13 -42.60
CA LEU A 416 -5.29 14.39 -42.16
C LEU A 416 -5.14 14.46 -40.65
N LEU A 417 -6.16 14.11 -39.84
CA LEU A 417 -6.08 14.07 -38.40
C LEU A 417 -5.04 13.05 -37.92
N PHE A 418 -4.97 11.89 -38.56
CA PHE A 418 -3.98 10.85 -38.25
C PHE A 418 -2.54 11.32 -38.56
N ALA A 419 -2.32 12.04 -39.65
CA ALA A 419 -1.05 12.65 -40.00
C ALA A 419 -0.62 13.72 -38.98
N VAL A 420 -1.57 14.55 -38.49
CA VAL A 420 -1.30 15.53 -37.39
C VAL A 420 -0.83 14.85 -36.09
N VAL A 421 -1.50 13.75 -35.71
CA VAL A 421 -1.06 12.97 -34.53
C VAL A 421 0.34 12.44 -34.71
N ASN A 422 0.75 12.05 -35.92
CA ASN A 422 2.09 11.54 -36.18
C ASN A 422 3.18 12.62 -36.01
N ILE A 423 2.90 13.88 -36.41
CA ILE A 423 3.80 15.00 -36.08
C ILE A 423 3.92 15.17 -34.56
N ALA A 424 2.81 15.20 -33.84
CA ALA A 424 2.82 15.34 -32.39
C ALA A 424 3.72 14.27 -31.76
N ARG A 425 3.59 13.00 -32.18
CA ARG A 425 4.43 11.88 -31.72
C ARG A 425 5.92 12.10 -32.00
N HIS A 426 6.29 12.55 -33.22
CA HIS A 426 7.69 12.84 -33.57
C HIS A 426 8.30 13.98 -32.78
N LEU A 427 7.47 14.90 -32.29
CA LEU A 427 7.88 16.04 -31.49
C LEU A 427 7.77 15.81 -29.98
N ASP A 428 7.41 14.57 -29.56
CA ASP A 428 7.14 14.20 -28.17
C ASP A 428 6.06 15.09 -27.53
N VAL A 429 5.01 15.40 -28.29
CA VAL A 429 3.85 16.18 -27.85
C VAL A 429 2.65 15.23 -27.70
N ASP A 430 1.99 15.25 -26.55
CA ASP A 430 0.72 14.56 -26.37
C ASP A 430 -0.38 15.26 -27.17
N ALA A 431 -0.89 14.58 -28.20
CA ALA A 431 -1.84 15.14 -29.14
C ALA A 431 -3.21 15.42 -28.49
N GLU A 432 -3.65 14.58 -27.54
CA GLU A 432 -4.92 14.73 -26.83
C GLU A 432 -4.87 15.96 -25.92
N SER A 433 -3.84 16.12 -25.11
CA SER A 433 -3.62 17.27 -24.23
C SER A 433 -3.42 18.56 -25.04
N ALA A 434 -2.64 18.52 -26.12
CA ALA A 434 -2.41 19.68 -26.97
C ALA A 434 -3.73 20.21 -27.59
N LEU A 435 -4.61 19.30 -28.03
CA LEU A 435 -5.92 19.70 -28.57
C LEU A 435 -6.84 20.24 -27.49
N ARG A 436 -6.89 19.62 -26.28
CA ARG A 436 -7.65 20.16 -25.15
C ARG A 436 -7.20 21.57 -24.78
N HIS A 437 -5.90 21.82 -24.67
CA HIS A 437 -5.37 23.16 -24.44
C HIS A 437 -5.79 24.17 -25.50
N ALA A 438 -5.79 23.75 -26.77
CA ALA A 438 -6.24 24.61 -27.86
C ALA A 438 -7.75 24.94 -27.74
N VAL A 439 -8.55 23.94 -27.37
CA VAL A 439 -10.02 24.11 -27.14
C VAL A 439 -10.26 25.02 -25.94
N SER A 440 -9.61 24.80 -24.81
CA SER A 440 -9.71 25.66 -23.62
C SER A 440 -9.32 27.09 -23.92
N LYS A 441 -8.19 27.29 -24.58
CA LYS A 441 -7.75 28.62 -25.03
C LYS A 441 -8.74 29.30 -25.96
N PHE A 442 -9.36 28.54 -26.88
CA PHE A 442 -10.40 29.06 -27.78
C PHE A 442 -11.64 29.48 -26.98
N ARG A 443 -12.11 28.62 -26.06
CA ARG A 443 -13.27 28.89 -25.19
C ARG A 443 -13.08 30.19 -24.40
N HIS A 444 -11.99 30.32 -23.64
CA HIS A 444 -11.72 31.52 -22.86
C HIS A 444 -11.66 32.79 -23.70
N ARG A 445 -11.11 32.70 -24.95
CA ARG A 445 -11.07 33.85 -25.87
C ARG A 445 -12.45 34.22 -26.38
N VAL A 446 -13.31 33.25 -26.67
CA VAL A 446 -14.69 33.51 -27.10
C VAL A 446 -15.50 34.14 -25.96
N GLU A 447 -15.35 33.64 -24.70
CA GLU A 447 -15.98 34.22 -23.52
C GLU A 447 -15.53 35.68 -23.29
N ALA A 448 -14.25 35.97 -23.48
CA ALA A 448 -13.74 37.33 -23.44
C ALA A 448 -14.27 38.23 -24.55
N VAL A 449 -14.43 37.70 -25.76
CA VAL A 449 -15.11 38.40 -26.88
C VAL A 449 -16.56 38.69 -26.54
N GLU A 450 -17.29 37.75 -25.95
CA GLU A 450 -18.67 37.92 -25.51
C GLU A 450 -18.79 39.03 -24.46
N SER A 451 -17.87 39.04 -23.46
CA SER A 451 -17.82 40.11 -22.47
C SER A 451 -17.59 41.48 -23.11
N LEU A 452 -16.62 41.59 -24.02
CA LEU A 452 -16.34 42.85 -24.73
C LEU A 452 -17.51 43.30 -25.63
N ALA A 453 -18.24 42.37 -26.24
CA ALA A 453 -19.44 42.69 -27.00
C ALA A 453 -20.56 43.19 -26.08
N SER A 454 -20.75 42.57 -24.93
CA SER A 454 -21.71 42.97 -23.90
C SER A 454 -21.41 44.37 -23.35
N ASP A 455 -20.13 44.69 -23.10
CA ASP A 455 -19.69 46.02 -22.67
C ASP A 455 -20.03 47.10 -23.72
N GLN A 456 -20.12 46.73 -24.99
CA GLN A 456 -20.56 47.61 -26.09
C GLN A 456 -22.08 47.65 -26.28
N GLY A 457 -22.84 46.95 -25.42
CA GLY A 457 -24.29 46.83 -25.50
C GLY A 457 -24.78 45.98 -26.67
N LYS A 458 -23.92 45.13 -27.25
CA LYS A 458 -24.23 44.26 -28.39
C LYS A 458 -24.22 42.79 -27.98
N LYS A 459 -25.00 41.97 -28.64
CA LYS A 459 -24.91 40.49 -28.57
C LYS A 459 -24.06 39.98 -29.73
N MET A 460 -23.17 39.00 -29.45
CA MET A 460 -22.30 38.43 -30.49
C MET A 460 -23.06 38.02 -31.78
N LYS A 461 -24.26 37.43 -31.64
CA LYS A 461 -25.09 36.99 -32.76
C LYS A 461 -25.63 38.13 -33.66
N GLU A 462 -25.56 39.37 -33.17
CA GLU A 462 -26.00 40.59 -33.86
C GLU A 462 -24.83 41.33 -34.52
N MET A 463 -23.60 40.86 -34.28
CA MET A 463 -22.38 41.44 -34.83
C MET A 463 -21.96 40.75 -36.13
N THR A 464 -21.34 41.50 -37.00
CA THR A 464 -20.71 40.97 -38.22
C THR A 464 -19.41 40.21 -37.86
N LEU A 465 -19.02 39.30 -38.77
CA LEU A 465 -17.74 38.56 -38.58
C LEU A 465 -16.54 39.52 -38.45
N SER A 466 -16.54 40.64 -39.19
CA SER A 466 -15.48 41.64 -39.11
C SER A 466 -15.40 42.32 -37.72
N GLU A 467 -16.56 42.63 -37.11
CA GLU A 467 -16.61 43.20 -35.74
C GLU A 467 -16.13 42.17 -34.70
N LEU A 468 -16.55 40.91 -34.83
CA LEU A 468 -16.09 39.84 -33.97
C LEU A 468 -14.58 39.59 -34.10
N ASP A 469 -14.02 39.64 -35.32
CA ASP A 469 -12.58 39.45 -35.55
C ASP A 469 -11.75 40.59 -34.96
N GLN A 470 -12.28 41.82 -34.95
CA GLN A 470 -11.64 42.95 -34.24
C GLN A 470 -11.57 42.69 -32.72
N LEU A 471 -12.67 42.24 -32.11
CA LEU A 471 -12.68 41.87 -30.68
C LEU A 471 -11.76 40.70 -30.40
N TRP A 472 -11.76 39.69 -31.22
CA TRP A 472 -10.86 38.57 -31.15
C TRP A 472 -9.37 38.96 -31.18
N THR A 473 -9.02 39.88 -32.06
CA THR A 473 -7.67 40.41 -32.17
C THR A 473 -7.27 41.15 -30.87
N LEU A 474 -8.18 41.95 -30.29
CA LEU A 474 -7.95 42.63 -29.01
C LEU A 474 -7.72 41.65 -27.85
N VAL A 475 -8.53 40.59 -27.79
CA VAL A 475 -8.39 39.52 -26.78
C VAL A 475 -7.03 38.82 -26.91
N LYS A 476 -6.61 38.48 -28.14
CA LYS A 476 -5.29 37.86 -28.38
C LYS A 476 -4.14 38.74 -27.88
N GLN A 477 -4.20 40.05 -28.15
CA GLN A 477 -3.16 40.98 -27.68
C GLN A 477 -3.07 41.09 -26.16
N ARG A 478 -4.21 41.00 -25.45
CA ARG A 478 -4.27 41.00 -23.99
C ARG A 478 -3.77 39.70 -23.34
N SER A 479 -3.90 38.56 -24.05
CA SER A 479 -3.46 37.26 -23.56
C SER A 479 -1.95 36.99 -23.77
N THR A 480 -1.20 37.92 -24.37
CA THR A 480 0.24 37.77 -24.67
C THR A 480 1.12 38.52 -23.66
N HIS A 481 0.53 39.17 -22.69
CA HIS A 481 1.15 39.85 -21.57
C HIS A 481 0.66 39.24 -20.25
#